data_47899de589c872af36e4bf6e7d9d42f1
#
_entry.id   47899de589c872af36e4bf6e7d9d42f1
#
_cell.length_a   1.000
_cell.length_b   1.000
_cell.length_c   1.000
_cell.angle_alpha   90.00
_cell.angle_beta   90.00
_cell.angle_gamma   90.00
#
_symmetry.space_group_name_H-M   'P 1'
#
loop_
_entity.id
_entity.type
_entity.pdbx_description
1 polymer ?
#
loop_
_entity_poly.entity_id
_entity_poly.type
_entity_poly.pdbx_seq_one_letter_code
_entity_poly.pdbx_strand_id
1 'polypeptide(L)'
;MSERQQLTQLVELAGVASKVALMDLANAIQNEKRLRASLDQLVAALHDRAAFSIETTDTALMGGADVNWQVWVEKHRGAITQELARCLVEQERLRLIASQMQGREQ
;
A
#
# COMPACT_ATOMS: atom_id res chain seq x y z
N MET A 1 11.91 -14.90 40.73
CA MET A 1 12.82 -14.19 39.82
C MET A 1 13.45 -12.98 40.48
N SER A 2 14.73 -12.76 40.26
CA SER A 2 15.39 -11.57 40.75
C SER A 2 14.97 -10.34 39.92
N GLU A 3 15.08 -9.16 40.51
CA GLU A 3 14.84 -7.89 39.83
C GLU A 3 15.66 -7.77 38.54
N ARG A 4 16.91 -8.25 38.56
CA ARG A 4 17.83 -8.23 37.44
C ARG A 4 17.34 -9.10 36.28
N GLN A 5 16.79 -10.28 36.56
CA GLN A 5 16.19 -11.17 35.56
C GLN A 5 14.93 -10.56 34.95
N GLN A 6 14.09 -9.90 35.77
CA GLN A 6 12.90 -9.19 35.29
C GLN A 6 13.26 -8.05 34.35
N LEU A 7 14.28 -7.26 34.70
CA LEU A 7 14.77 -6.17 33.85
C LEU A 7 15.33 -6.68 32.52
N THR A 8 16.09 -7.79 32.55
CA THR A 8 16.63 -8.43 31.35
C THR A 8 15.50 -8.90 30.43
N GLN A 9 14.46 -9.51 30.97
CA GLN A 9 13.29 -9.95 30.22
C GLN A 9 12.54 -8.77 29.60
N LEU A 10 12.38 -7.67 30.31
CA LEU A 10 11.73 -6.47 29.79
C LEU A 10 12.51 -5.85 28.64
N VAL A 11 13.84 -5.81 28.72
CA VAL A 11 14.70 -5.32 27.64
C VAL A 11 14.59 -6.22 26.41
N GLU A 12 14.58 -7.53 26.60
CA GLU A 12 14.43 -8.49 25.50
C GLU A 12 13.07 -8.35 24.81
N LEU A 13 11.98 -8.20 25.59
CA LEU A 13 10.63 -8.00 25.07
C LEU A 13 10.52 -6.68 24.31
N ALA A 14 11.13 -5.60 24.81
CA ALA A 14 11.15 -4.31 24.14
C ALA A 14 11.89 -4.39 22.81
N GLY A 15 13.00 -5.13 22.75
CA GLY A 15 13.75 -5.36 21.53
C GLY A 15 12.96 -6.17 20.50
N VAL A 16 12.23 -7.19 20.92
CA VAL A 16 11.35 -7.98 20.04
C VAL A 16 10.21 -7.11 19.51
N ALA A 17 9.57 -6.33 20.37
CA ALA A 17 8.47 -5.45 19.98
C ALA A 17 8.93 -4.39 18.98
N SER A 18 10.12 -3.84 19.16
CA SER A 18 10.73 -2.89 18.22
C SER A 18 10.98 -3.53 16.86
N LYS A 19 11.52 -4.75 16.84
CA LYS A 19 11.73 -5.51 15.59
C LYS A 19 10.43 -5.81 14.86
N VAL A 20 9.39 -6.21 15.59
CA VAL A 20 8.06 -6.48 15.01
C VAL A 20 7.48 -5.20 14.39
N ALA A 21 7.57 -4.07 15.09
CA ALA A 21 7.10 -2.78 14.57
C ALA A 21 7.84 -2.38 13.29
N LEU A 22 9.15 -2.59 13.22
CA LEU A 22 9.94 -2.30 12.02
C LEU A 22 9.60 -3.26 10.88
N MET A 23 9.35 -4.53 11.17
CA MET A 23 8.92 -5.50 10.16
C MET A 23 7.55 -5.14 9.59
N ASP A 24 6.60 -4.76 10.45
CA ASP A 24 5.26 -4.34 10.04
C ASP A 24 5.35 -3.09 9.15
N LEU A 25 6.21 -2.15 9.50
CA LEU A 25 6.45 -0.95 8.69
C LEU A 25 7.04 -1.32 7.32
N ALA A 26 8.02 -2.22 7.28
CA ALA A 26 8.62 -2.68 6.02
C ALA A 26 7.58 -3.36 5.12
N ASN A 27 6.71 -4.18 5.70
CA ASN A 27 5.61 -4.83 4.97
C ASN A 27 4.62 -3.80 4.43
N ALA A 28 4.28 -2.77 5.21
CA ALA A 28 3.39 -1.70 4.78
C ALA A 28 3.99 -0.89 3.63
N ILE A 29 5.29 -0.61 3.66
CA ILE A 29 6.01 0.06 2.57
C ILE A 29 6.00 -0.80 1.30
N GLN A 30 6.21 -2.11 1.44
CA GLN A 30 6.14 -3.04 0.32
C GLN A 30 4.73 -3.08 -0.29
N ASN A 31 3.71 -3.07 0.56
CA ASN A 31 2.31 -3.02 0.12
C ASN A 31 2.01 -1.72 -0.65
N GLU A 32 2.53 -0.59 -0.20
CA GLU A 32 2.43 0.69 -0.92
C GLU A 32 3.03 0.58 -2.32
N LYS A 33 4.23 0.01 -2.44
CA LYS A 33 4.91 -0.18 -3.73
C LYS A 33 4.07 -1.04 -4.67
N ARG A 34 3.48 -2.12 -4.16
CA ARG A 34 2.60 -3.00 -4.92
C ARG A 34 1.36 -2.27 -5.42
N LEU A 35 0.74 -1.46 -4.57
CA LEU A 35 -0.45 -0.69 -4.93
C LEU A 35 -0.12 0.38 -5.98
N ARG A 36 1.01 1.06 -5.85
CA ARG A 36 1.46 2.06 -6.83
C ARG A 36 1.78 1.41 -8.17
N ALA A 37 2.41 0.25 -8.17
CA ALA A 37 2.67 -0.51 -9.40
C ALA A 37 1.37 -0.92 -10.10
N SER A 38 0.35 -1.36 -9.33
CA SER A 38 -0.96 -1.69 -9.88
C SER A 38 -1.64 -0.47 -10.52
N LEU A 39 -1.52 0.69 -9.87
CA LEU A 39 -2.05 1.95 -10.39
C LEU A 39 -1.35 2.36 -11.69
N ASP A 40 -0.03 2.24 -11.74
CA ASP A 40 0.77 2.55 -12.92
C ASP A 40 0.39 1.63 -14.11
N GLN A 41 0.18 0.34 -13.85
CA GLN A 41 -0.28 -0.61 -14.87
C GLN A 41 -1.65 -0.22 -15.41
N LEU A 42 -2.54 0.23 -14.54
CA LEU A 42 -3.88 0.67 -14.94
C LEU A 42 -3.82 1.92 -15.80
N VAL A 43 -2.96 2.89 -15.46
CA VAL A 43 -2.73 4.12 -16.23
C VAL A 43 -2.12 3.76 -17.60
N ALA A 44 -1.16 2.84 -17.64
CA ALA A 44 -0.57 2.37 -18.90
C ALA A 44 -1.62 1.71 -19.80
N ALA A 45 -2.50 0.89 -19.23
CA ALA A 45 -3.60 0.27 -19.98
C ALA A 45 -4.58 1.31 -20.53
N LEU A 46 -4.83 2.39 -19.78
CA LEU A 46 -5.64 3.52 -20.24
C LEU A 46 -5.01 4.21 -21.45
N HIS A 47 -3.72 4.45 -21.43
CA HIS A 47 -2.98 5.06 -22.56
C HIS A 47 -3.01 4.17 -23.79
N ASP A 48 -2.77 2.87 -23.62
CA ASP A 48 -2.79 1.90 -24.73
C ASP A 48 -4.19 1.84 -25.36
N ARG A 49 -5.23 1.85 -24.55
CA ARG A 49 -6.61 1.83 -25.01
C ARG A 49 -6.98 3.10 -25.75
N ALA A 50 -6.54 4.27 -25.29
CA ALA A 50 -6.75 5.54 -25.95
C ALA A 50 -6.08 5.57 -27.32
N ALA A 51 -4.84 5.09 -27.42
CA ALA A 51 -4.12 4.98 -28.68
C ALA A 51 -4.84 4.06 -29.67
N PHE A 52 -5.34 2.92 -29.19
CA PHE A 52 -6.11 1.96 -29.98
C PHE A 52 -7.41 2.58 -30.51
N SER A 53 -8.13 3.36 -29.71
CA SER A 53 -9.37 4.04 -30.09
C SER A 53 -9.17 5.05 -31.20
N ILE A 54 -8.03 5.72 -31.25
CA ILE A 54 -7.69 6.70 -32.30
C ILE A 54 -7.45 6.00 -33.61
N GLU A 55 -6.88 4.80 -33.61
CA GLU A 55 -6.53 4.05 -34.81
C GLU A 55 -7.72 3.29 -35.43
N THR A 56 -8.73 2.95 -34.62
CA THR A 56 -9.91 2.19 -35.11
C THR A 56 -11.07 3.11 -35.45
N THR A 57 -11.62 2.94 -36.66
CA THR A 57 -12.74 3.75 -37.16
C THR A 57 -14.11 3.17 -36.85
N ASP A 58 -14.20 1.98 -36.24
CA ASP A 58 -15.45 1.32 -35.94
C ASP A 58 -15.96 1.70 -34.53
N THR A 59 -16.52 2.92 -34.44
CA THR A 59 -16.99 3.52 -33.21
C THR A 59 -18.27 2.89 -32.65
N ALA A 60 -19.08 2.26 -33.54
CA ALA A 60 -20.38 1.71 -33.13
C ALA A 60 -20.26 0.42 -32.31
N LEU A 61 -19.32 -0.46 -32.69
CA LEU A 61 -19.04 -1.71 -31.98
C LEU A 61 -18.28 -1.49 -30.67
N MET A 62 -17.44 -0.44 -30.62
CA MET A 62 -16.58 -0.16 -29.49
C MET A 62 -17.26 0.70 -28.41
N GLY A 63 -18.32 1.43 -28.74
CA GLY A 63 -18.96 2.37 -27.82
C GLY A 63 -19.47 1.75 -26.53
N GLY A 64 -20.19 0.62 -26.60
CA GLY A 64 -20.69 -0.08 -25.43
C GLY A 64 -19.61 -0.77 -24.61
N ALA A 65 -18.66 -1.40 -25.30
CA ALA A 65 -17.52 -2.06 -24.65
C ALA A 65 -16.61 -1.04 -23.95
N ASP A 66 -16.41 0.13 -24.56
CA ASP A 66 -15.59 1.21 -24.00
C ASP A 66 -16.21 1.80 -22.72
N VAL A 67 -17.52 2.02 -22.72
CA VAL A 67 -18.22 2.52 -21.53
C VAL A 67 -18.10 1.54 -20.37
N ASN A 68 -18.32 0.24 -20.62
CA ASN A 68 -18.20 -0.80 -19.61
C ASN A 68 -16.76 -0.91 -19.09
N TRP A 69 -15.79 -0.81 -19.96
CA TRP A 69 -14.38 -0.85 -19.59
C TRP A 69 -13.99 0.38 -18.76
N GLN A 70 -14.44 1.58 -19.14
CA GLN A 70 -14.22 2.80 -18.38
C GLN A 70 -14.81 2.74 -16.98
N VAL A 71 -16.03 2.22 -16.84
CA VAL A 71 -16.65 2.01 -15.51
C VAL A 71 -15.82 1.04 -14.67
N TRP A 72 -15.36 -0.05 -15.27
CA TRP A 72 -14.49 -1.02 -14.57
C TRP A 72 -13.18 -0.37 -14.11
N VAL A 73 -12.53 0.40 -14.99
CA VAL A 73 -11.28 1.10 -14.69
C VAL A 73 -11.46 2.09 -13.54
N GLU A 74 -12.51 2.91 -13.59
CA GLU A 74 -12.78 3.90 -12.53
C GLU A 74 -13.05 3.23 -11.18
N LYS A 75 -13.81 2.15 -11.17
CA LYS A 75 -14.03 1.35 -9.96
C LYS A 75 -12.74 0.79 -9.40
N HIS A 76 -11.92 0.22 -10.27
CA HIS A 76 -10.66 -0.41 -9.89
C HIS A 76 -9.65 0.63 -9.38
N ARG A 77 -9.56 1.75 -10.09
CA ARG A 77 -8.72 2.88 -9.69
C ARG A 77 -9.13 3.44 -8.34
N GLY A 78 -10.44 3.63 -8.12
CA GLY A 78 -10.97 4.07 -6.85
C GLY A 78 -10.64 3.14 -5.70
N ALA A 79 -10.77 1.83 -5.91
CA ALA A 79 -10.44 0.82 -4.91
C ALA A 79 -8.95 0.85 -4.55
N ILE A 80 -8.06 0.90 -5.54
CA ILE A 80 -6.61 0.99 -5.32
C ILE A 80 -6.25 2.27 -4.58
N THR A 81 -6.83 3.39 -4.95
CA THR A 81 -6.58 4.69 -4.32
C THR A 81 -7.00 4.68 -2.85
N GLN A 82 -8.14 4.06 -2.52
CA GLN A 82 -8.59 3.93 -1.14
C GLN A 82 -7.67 3.02 -0.33
N GLU A 83 -7.24 1.90 -0.88
CA GLU A 83 -6.28 1.01 -0.23
C GLU A 83 -4.94 1.70 0.00
N LEU A 84 -4.49 2.48 -0.97
CA LEU A 84 -3.26 3.25 -0.86
C LEU A 84 -3.35 4.27 0.27
N ALA A 85 -4.47 4.99 0.38
CA ALA A 85 -4.70 5.93 1.46
C ALA A 85 -4.66 5.25 2.83
N ARG A 86 -5.32 4.10 2.97
CA ARG A 86 -5.29 3.30 4.20
C ARG A 86 -3.87 2.83 4.52
N CYS A 87 -3.13 2.41 3.52
CA CYS A 87 -1.75 1.97 3.66
C CYS A 87 -0.85 3.10 4.19
N LEU A 88 -1.02 4.31 3.67
CA LEU A 88 -0.24 5.47 4.11
C LEU A 88 -0.56 5.87 5.55
N VAL A 89 -1.82 5.80 5.96
CA VAL A 89 -2.25 6.02 7.35
C VAL A 89 -1.62 4.97 8.25
N GLU A 90 -1.63 3.70 7.85
CA GLU A 90 -1.04 2.61 8.61
C GLU A 90 0.47 2.76 8.75
N GLN A 91 1.17 3.20 7.70
CA GLN A 91 2.60 3.49 7.76
C GLN A 91 2.91 4.56 8.81
N GLU A 92 2.10 5.63 8.84
CA GLU A 92 2.29 6.71 9.80
C GLU A 92 2.09 6.21 11.24
N ARG A 93 1.07 5.39 11.46
CA ARG A 93 0.84 4.76 12.76
C ARG A 93 2.02 3.90 13.19
N LEU A 94 2.54 3.09 12.27
CA LEU A 94 3.67 2.19 12.54
C LEU A 94 4.97 2.97 12.77
N ARG A 95 5.19 4.09 12.07
CA ARG A 95 6.34 4.96 12.31
C ARG A 95 6.31 5.57 13.71
N LEU A 96 5.14 5.99 14.15
CA LEU A 96 4.96 6.52 15.51
C LEU A 96 5.26 5.46 16.55
N ILE A 97 4.76 4.24 16.37
CA ILE A 97 5.01 3.13 17.28
C ILE A 97 6.51 2.80 17.34
N ALA A 98 7.15 2.68 16.18
CA ALA A 98 8.59 2.39 16.10
C ALA A 98 9.43 3.48 16.78
N SER A 99 9.08 4.74 16.54
CA SER A 99 9.74 5.88 17.17
C SER A 99 9.60 5.87 18.70
N GLN A 100 8.40 5.58 19.20
CA GLN A 100 8.14 5.47 20.63
C GLN A 100 8.94 4.33 21.25
N MET A 101 9.00 3.19 20.57
CA MET A 101 9.75 2.04 21.06
C MET A 101 11.26 2.29 21.09
N GLN A 102 11.80 2.96 20.07
CA GLN A 102 13.20 3.37 20.03
C GLN A 102 13.52 4.34 21.19
N GLY A 103 12.63 5.28 21.45
CA GLY A 103 12.77 6.20 22.58
C GLY A 103 12.80 5.49 23.94
N ARG A 104 12.09 4.36 24.09
CA ARG A 104 12.08 3.56 25.31
C ARG A 104 13.34 2.70 25.47
N GLU A 105 14.00 2.36 24.40
CA GLU A 105 15.24 1.59 24.42
C GLU A 105 16.45 2.43 24.88
N GLN A 106 16.35 3.74 24.73
CA GLN A 106 17.39 4.68 25.14
C GLN A 106 17.20 5.10 26.60
#